data_6c22825b9fb4d985feaa0405837e4e65
#
_entry.id   6c22825b9fb4d985feaa0405837e4e65
#
_cell.length_a   1.000
_cell.length_b   1.000
_cell.length_c   1.000
_cell.angle_alpha   90.00
_cell.angle_beta   90.00
_cell.angle_gamma   90.00
#
_symmetry.space_group_name_H-M   'P 1'
#
loop_
_entity.id
_entity.type
_entity.pdbx_description
1 polymer ?
#
loop_
_entity_poly.entity_id
_entity_poly.type
_entity_poly.pdbx_seq_one_letter_code
_entity_poly.pdbx_strand_id
1 'polypeptide(L)'
;LKKIGATAVWFPPATKGAAGKEDMGYAPYDLYDLGEFNQKGSVGTRYGTKKEYLEAIDAMKVQGINVYADIAVRQKLGADSVEKVTAADFNAKDIPQMIGNKKIVGALSKFTFAGRRSKYSKFKWNWNHFAGIDWQQDDFKKRVCELSGMTEEEAEKKYKLSKYDYIIGSELDLYNQEVYDELMTWAKWYEDVTGVDGFRFQEAEKVPGWFIRDFAEAASNAGEEEKEIFTVGDFWHWRCDYINDYIASADNQPSMFDVPLHFSFHDASVAEGEYDLSRLLDGSMMMSNPAKAVTFVENHESQPGGVLESAVAEWFK
;
A
#
# COMPACT_ATOMS: atom_id res chain seq x y z
N LEU A 1 22.91 12.89 -1.88
CA LEU A 1 22.02 12.37 -2.90
C LEU A 1 22.15 13.16 -4.22
N LYS A 2 21.93 14.49 -4.22
CA LYS A 2 22.02 15.32 -5.44
C LYS A 2 23.33 15.13 -6.21
N LYS A 3 24.50 15.06 -5.50
CA LYS A 3 25.82 14.88 -6.12
C LYS A 3 25.99 13.56 -6.88
N ILE A 4 25.24 12.54 -6.53
CA ILE A 4 25.23 11.23 -7.20
C ILE A 4 24.12 11.10 -8.24
N GLY A 5 23.41 12.21 -8.54
CA GLY A 5 22.40 12.27 -9.59
C GLY A 5 20.98 11.87 -9.14
N ALA A 6 20.70 11.68 -7.85
CA ALA A 6 19.35 11.41 -7.37
C ALA A 6 18.42 12.60 -7.69
N THR A 7 17.30 12.33 -8.35
CA THR A 7 16.27 13.31 -8.72
C THR A 7 15.02 13.18 -7.87
N ALA A 8 14.81 12.03 -7.24
CA ALA A 8 13.71 11.76 -6.33
C ALA A 8 14.16 10.81 -5.22
N VAL A 9 13.42 10.80 -4.13
CA VAL A 9 13.54 9.83 -3.03
C VAL A 9 12.16 9.33 -2.66
N TRP A 10 12.09 8.08 -2.29
CA TRP A 10 10.91 7.44 -1.74
C TRP A 10 11.08 7.32 -0.23
N PHE A 11 10.19 7.96 0.54
CA PHE A 11 10.16 7.90 2.00
C PHE A 11 9.26 6.78 2.49
N PRO A 12 9.64 6.07 3.56
CA PRO A 12 8.81 5.03 4.15
C PRO A 12 7.51 5.59 4.73
N PRO A 13 6.48 4.72 5.01
CA PRO A 13 5.19 5.19 5.50
C PRO A 13 5.30 5.92 6.83
N ALA A 14 4.97 7.22 6.86
CA ALA A 14 5.12 8.08 8.03
C ALA A 14 3.90 8.07 8.95
N THR A 15 2.79 7.40 8.59
CA THR A 15 1.57 7.36 9.39
C THR A 15 1.72 6.49 10.65
N LYS A 16 0.95 6.81 11.70
CA LYS A 16 0.99 6.06 12.95
C LYS A 16 0.55 4.62 12.76
N GLY A 17 1.46 3.70 13.03
CA GLY A 17 1.19 2.27 12.99
C GLY A 17 0.66 1.70 14.31
N ALA A 18 0.18 0.47 14.26
CA ALA A 18 -0.43 -0.25 15.38
C ALA A 18 0.54 -0.46 16.57
N ALA A 19 1.82 -0.62 16.30
CA ALA A 19 2.87 -0.75 17.32
C ALA A 19 3.60 0.58 17.66
N GLY A 20 3.00 1.73 17.33
CA GLY A 20 3.57 3.05 17.60
C GLY A 20 4.93 3.23 16.91
N LYS A 21 5.96 3.63 17.64
CA LYS A 21 7.31 3.84 17.10
C LYS A 21 8.05 2.56 16.68
N GLU A 22 7.56 1.40 17.07
CA GLU A 22 8.15 0.12 16.65
C GLU A 22 7.57 -0.38 15.32
N ASP A 23 6.48 0.23 14.83
CA ASP A 23 5.85 -0.12 13.56
C ASP A 23 6.66 0.41 12.38
N MET A 24 6.82 -0.42 11.35
CA MET A 24 7.51 -0.02 10.12
C MET A 24 6.61 0.81 9.17
N GLY A 25 5.36 1.09 9.59
CA GLY A 25 4.40 1.91 8.85
C GLY A 25 3.40 1.12 8.00
N TYR A 26 3.61 -0.19 7.84
CA TYR A 26 2.74 -1.05 7.03
C TYR A 26 1.58 -1.68 7.82
N ALA A 27 1.45 -1.37 9.12
CA ALA A 27 0.30 -1.70 9.94
C ALA A 27 -0.45 -0.42 10.37
N PRO A 28 -1.07 0.33 9.44
CA PRO A 28 -1.58 1.67 9.70
C PRO A 28 -2.73 1.66 10.72
N TYR A 29 -2.56 2.45 11.78
CA TYR A 29 -3.58 2.71 12.78
C TYR A 29 -4.32 4.04 12.47
N ASP A 30 -3.62 5.16 12.47
CA ASP A 30 -4.20 6.49 12.23
C ASP A 30 -3.49 7.18 11.05
N LEU A 31 -4.20 7.33 9.94
CA LEU A 31 -3.68 7.92 8.71
C LEU A 31 -3.35 9.41 8.86
N TYR A 32 -4.03 10.12 9.78
CA TYR A 32 -3.81 11.55 10.03
C TYR A 32 -2.77 11.83 11.13
N ASP A 33 -2.09 10.81 11.65
CA ASP A 33 -1.04 10.97 12.64
C ASP A 33 0.33 10.66 12.04
N LEU A 34 1.05 11.69 11.64
CA LEU A 34 2.42 11.61 11.13
C LEU A 34 3.47 11.70 12.26
N GLY A 35 3.13 11.26 13.47
CA GLY A 35 4.00 11.39 14.65
C GLY A 35 3.76 12.69 15.44
N GLU A 36 2.50 13.13 15.51
CA GLU A 36 2.08 14.35 16.22
C GLU A 36 1.35 14.02 17.52
N PHE A 37 0.65 12.90 17.61
CA PHE A 37 -0.22 12.58 18.73
C PHE A 37 0.31 11.41 19.56
N ASN A 38 0.09 11.46 20.88
CA ASN A 38 0.38 10.32 21.74
C ASN A 38 -0.67 9.22 21.54
N GLN A 39 -0.35 8.30 20.66
CA GLN A 39 -1.17 7.13 20.30
C GLN A 39 -0.28 5.89 20.20
N LYS A 40 -0.83 4.72 20.51
CA LYS A 40 -0.09 3.46 20.47
C LYS A 40 1.26 3.50 21.23
N GLY A 41 1.28 4.21 22.37
CA GLY A 41 2.43 4.27 23.26
C GLY A 41 3.54 5.24 22.84
N SER A 42 3.36 6.03 21.79
CA SER A 42 4.36 7.00 21.35
C SER A 42 3.75 8.26 20.72
N VAL A 43 4.47 9.36 20.74
CA VAL A 43 4.16 10.55 19.93
C VAL A 43 4.72 10.34 18.52
N GLY A 44 6.03 10.16 18.40
CA GLY A 44 6.67 9.89 17.11
C GLY A 44 6.25 8.53 16.51
N THR A 45 6.40 8.41 15.21
CA THR A 45 6.43 7.12 14.49
C THR A 45 7.86 6.57 14.52
N ARG A 46 8.13 5.44 13.88
CA ARG A 46 9.48 4.91 13.68
C ARG A 46 10.40 5.93 12.98
N TYR A 47 9.83 6.76 12.13
CA TYR A 47 10.54 7.72 11.28
C TYR A 47 10.57 9.14 11.85
N GLY A 48 10.25 9.27 13.14
CA GLY A 48 10.32 10.55 13.86
C GLY A 48 8.97 11.19 14.12
N THR A 49 9.01 12.46 14.43
CA THR A 49 7.85 13.33 14.63
C THR A 49 7.39 13.93 13.30
N LYS A 50 6.15 14.41 13.24
CA LYS A 50 5.64 15.16 12.10
C LYS A 50 6.57 16.31 11.70
N LYS A 51 7.11 17.03 12.68
CA LYS A 51 8.03 18.14 12.42
C LYS A 51 9.28 17.65 11.68
N GLU A 52 9.93 16.59 12.17
CA GLU A 52 11.12 16.02 11.55
C GLU A 52 10.84 15.48 10.15
N TYR A 53 9.66 14.89 9.94
CA TYR A 53 9.22 14.41 8.63
C TYR A 53 9.08 15.55 7.62
N LEU A 54 8.44 16.66 8.01
CA LEU A 54 8.27 17.83 7.15
C LEU A 54 9.63 18.51 6.88
N GLU A 55 10.49 18.65 7.89
CA GLU A 55 11.85 19.19 7.72
C GLU A 55 12.69 18.33 6.76
N ALA A 56 12.52 17.01 6.77
CA ALA A 56 13.21 16.12 5.83
C ALA A 56 12.71 16.31 4.39
N ILE A 57 11.41 16.46 4.18
CA ILE A 57 10.82 16.77 2.86
C ILE A 57 11.35 18.11 2.34
N ASP A 58 11.30 19.15 3.17
CA ASP A 58 11.80 20.49 2.81
C ASP A 58 13.28 20.46 2.42
N ALA A 59 14.10 19.72 3.20
CA ALA A 59 15.51 19.57 2.90
C ALA A 59 15.79 18.91 1.54
N MET A 60 14.97 17.94 1.11
CA MET A 60 15.06 17.33 -0.21
C MET A 60 14.64 18.32 -1.29
N LYS A 61 13.52 19.00 -1.11
CA LYS A 61 12.98 19.97 -2.07
C LYS A 61 13.93 21.16 -2.32
N VAL A 62 14.56 21.67 -1.28
CA VAL A 62 15.59 22.72 -1.40
C VAL A 62 16.76 22.28 -2.30
N GLN A 63 17.04 20.97 -2.37
CA GLN A 63 18.06 20.42 -3.27
C GLN A 63 17.51 20.07 -4.67
N GLY A 64 16.24 20.35 -4.96
CA GLY A 64 15.56 19.95 -6.20
C GLY A 64 15.46 18.43 -6.33
N ILE A 65 15.17 17.75 -5.23
CA ILE A 65 14.91 16.32 -5.16
C ILE A 65 13.43 16.14 -4.81
N ASN A 66 12.68 15.47 -5.67
CA ASN A 66 11.28 15.14 -5.43
C ASN A 66 11.15 14.12 -4.29
N VAL A 67 10.05 14.18 -3.56
CA VAL A 67 9.76 13.24 -2.47
C VAL A 67 8.48 12.47 -2.77
N TYR A 68 8.57 11.15 -2.76
CA TYR A 68 7.41 10.25 -2.87
C TYR A 68 7.13 9.59 -1.53
N ALA A 69 5.88 9.62 -1.09
CA ALA A 69 5.46 8.98 0.14
C ALA A 69 4.98 7.56 -0.10
N ASP A 70 5.46 6.63 0.72
CA ASP A 70 4.90 5.28 0.75
C ASP A 70 3.59 5.27 1.52
N ILE A 71 2.56 4.64 0.96
CA ILE A 71 1.25 4.55 1.58
C ILE A 71 0.69 3.12 1.56
N ALA A 72 0.09 2.74 2.68
CA ALA A 72 -0.65 1.50 2.85
C ALA A 72 -2.12 1.84 3.08
N VAL A 73 -2.95 1.72 2.04
CA VAL A 73 -4.37 2.14 2.07
C VAL A 73 -5.35 0.98 2.08
N ARG A 74 -4.87 -0.26 2.11
CA ARG A 74 -5.71 -1.45 2.02
C ARG A 74 -6.24 -1.92 3.36
N GLN A 75 -5.47 -1.79 4.42
CA GLN A 75 -5.79 -2.37 5.74
C GLN A 75 -5.62 -1.37 6.88
N LYS A 76 -6.19 -1.74 8.03
CA LYS A 76 -5.95 -1.08 9.31
C LYS A 76 -5.68 -2.12 10.39
N LEU A 77 -4.76 -1.80 11.29
CA LEU A 77 -4.40 -2.64 12.43
C LEU A 77 -4.44 -1.86 13.74
N GLY A 78 -4.48 -2.59 14.85
CA GLY A 78 -4.43 -1.99 16.18
C GLY A 78 -5.73 -1.29 16.59
N ALA A 79 -6.89 -1.81 16.21
CA ALA A 79 -8.20 -1.28 16.63
C ALA A 79 -8.27 -1.05 18.14
N ASP A 80 -9.03 -0.04 18.55
CA ASP A 80 -9.16 0.36 19.97
C ASP A 80 -10.11 -0.55 20.73
N SER A 81 -11.05 -1.21 20.05
CA SER A 81 -11.96 -2.17 20.66
C SER A 81 -12.57 -3.15 19.66
N VAL A 82 -13.16 -4.22 20.24
CA VAL A 82 -13.86 -5.28 19.50
C VAL A 82 -15.31 -4.88 19.25
N GLU A 83 -15.82 -5.22 18.07
CA GLU A 83 -17.24 -5.17 17.73
C GLU A 83 -17.77 -6.59 17.50
N LYS A 84 -19.03 -6.83 17.84
CA LYS A 84 -19.72 -8.10 17.56
C LYS A 84 -20.40 -7.97 16.20
N VAL A 85 -19.95 -8.79 15.26
CA VAL A 85 -20.39 -8.72 13.85
C VAL A 85 -20.77 -10.11 13.33
N THR A 86 -21.67 -10.16 12.37
CA THR A 86 -21.97 -11.39 11.64
C THR A 86 -20.95 -11.56 10.53
N ALA A 87 -20.26 -12.68 10.53
CA ALA A 87 -19.22 -12.99 9.54
C ALA A 87 -19.28 -14.44 9.07
N ALA A 88 -18.71 -14.70 7.92
CA ALA A 88 -18.46 -16.04 7.39
C ALA A 88 -16.96 -16.31 7.35
N ASP A 89 -16.55 -17.52 7.69
CA ASP A 89 -15.18 -17.97 7.50
C ASP A 89 -14.94 -18.26 6.01
N PHE A 90 -13.78 -17.89 5.48
CA PHE A 90 -13.37 -18.18 4.11
C PHE A 90 -12.09 -19.01 4.07
N ASN A 91 -11.99 -19.89 3.08
CA ASN A 91 -10.75 -20.59 2.77
C ASN A 91 -9.92 -19.71 1.82
N ALA A 92 -8.75 -19.26 2.30
CA ALA A 92 -7.87 -18.40 1.51
C ALA A 92 -7.03 -19.15 0.46
N LYS A 93 -7.11 -20.49 0.37
CA LYS A 93 -6.08 -21.25 -0.37
C LYS A 93 -6.41 -21.57 -1.81
N ASP A 94 -7.70 -21.58 -2.19
CA ASP A 94 -8.05 -21.96 -3.56
C ASP A 94 -9.08 -20.97 -4.14
N ILE A 95 -10.26 -21.33 -4.39
CA ILE A 95 -11.33 -20.40 -4.75
C ILE A 95 -11.95 -19.90 -3.43
N PRO A 96 -12.24 -18.59 -3.28
CA PRO A 96 -12.87 -18.10 -2.05
C PRO A 96 -14.18 -18.84 -1.80
N GLN A 97 -14.16 -19.80 -0.90
CA GLN A 97 -15.34 -20.54 -0.51
C GLN A 97 -15.69 -20.24 0.93
N MET A 98 -16.95 -19.91 1.17
CA MET A 98 -17.47 -19.77 2.51
C MET A 98 -17.43 -21.11 3.24
N ILE A 99 -16.79 -21.13 4.40
CA ILE A 99 -16.71 -22.31 5.26
C ILE A 99 -17.78 -22.23 6.34
N GLY A 100 -18.81 -23.05 6.22
CA GLY A 100 -19.88 -23.11 7.21
C GLY A 100 -20.88 -21.96 7.13
N ASN A 101 -21.66 -21.80 8.19
CA ASN A 101 -22.71 -20.77 8.27
C ASN A 101 -22.14 -19.45 8.85
N LYS A 102 -22.76 -18.34 8.49
CA LYS A 102 -22.51 -17.05 9.13
C LYS A 102 -22.71 -17.17 10.65
N LYS A 103 -21.77 -16.63 11.42
CA LYS A 103 -21.80 -16.62 12.88
C LYS A 103 -21.43 -15.24 13.43
N ILE A 104 -21.76 -14.98 14.68
CA ILE A 104 -21.31 -13.78 15.37
C ILE A 104 -19.87 -13.98 15.81
N VAL A 105 -19.00 -13.05 15.45
CA VAL A 105 -17.58 -13.03 15.81
C VAL A 105 -17.19 -11.71 16.44
N GLY A 106 -16.13 -11.70 17.25
CA GLY A 106 -15.49 -10.49 17.72
C GLY A 106 -14.47 -9.99 16.71
N ALA A 107 -14.73 -8.85 16.09
CA ALA A 107 -13.85 -8.20 15.13
C ALA A 107 -13.11 -7.02 15.76
N LEU A 108 -11.78 -6.94 15.57
CA LEU A 108 -10.98 -5.76 15.91
C LEU A 108 -11.14 -4.69 14.83
N SER A 109 -12.27 -3.98 14.84
CA SER A 109 -12.70 -3.09 13.76
C SER A 109 -13.05 -1.67 14.22
N LYS A 110 -13.05 -1.38 15.52
CA LYS A 110 -13.39 -0.05 16.02
C LYS A 110 -12.15 0.80 16.26
N PHE A 111 -12.02 1.91 15.52
CA PHE A 111 -10.93 2.86 15.65
C PHE A 111 -11.50 4.25 16.02
N THR A 112 -11.05 4.80 17.13
CA THR A 112 -11.59 6.04 17.72
C THR A 112 -10.60 7.20 17.73
N PHE A 113 -9.30 6.92 17.65
CA PHE A 113 -8.21 7.90 17.60
C PHE A 113 -8.27 8.90 18.76
N ALA A 114 -8.40 8.41 19.99
CA ALA A 114 -8.61 9.23 21.18
C ALA A 114 -7.47 10.26 21.39
N GLY A 115 -6.23 9.90 21.06
CA GLY A 115 -5.09 10.82 21.19
C GLY A 115 -5.14 12.00 20.24
N ARG A 116 -5.70 11.83 19.04
CA ARG A 116 -5.85 12.88 18.03
C ARG A 116 -7.04 13.82 18.31
N ARG A 117 -8.03 13.41 19.09
CA ARG A 117 -9.20 14.21 19.49
C ARG A 117 -9.93 14.84 18.30
N SER A 118 -10.10 14.08 17.22
CA SER A 118 -10.76 14.51 15.98
C SER A 118 -10.08 15.69 15.23
N LYS A 119 -8.84 16.04 15.53
CA LYS A 119 -8.04 16.97 14.73
C LYS A 119 -7.84 16.37 13.32
N TYR A 120 -7.95 17.16 12.28
CA TYR A 120 -7.89 16.83 10.85
C TYR A 120 -9.08 16.05 10.30
N SER A 121 -9.61 15.03 11.00
CA SER A 121 -10.82 14.31 10.61
C SER A 121 -11.62 13.87 11.83
N LYS A 122 -12.95 13.91 11.72
CA LYS A 122 -13.89 13.39 12.73
C LYS A 122 -14.28 11.94 12.47
N PHE A 123 -13.87 11.38 11.33
CA PHE A 123 -14.22 10.03 10.91
C PHE A 123 -13.73 8.99 11.92
N LYS A 124 -14.56 7.98 12.14
CA LYS A 124 -14.27 6.84 13.02
C LYS A 124 -14.57 5.56 12.26
N TRP A 125 -13.61 4.64 12.28
CA TRP A 125 -13.78 3.37 11.61
C TRP A 125 -14.57 2.42 12.50
N ASN A 126 -15.43 1.64 11.88
CA ASN A 126 -16.20 0.56 12.48
C ASN A 126 -16.35 -0.57 11.46
N TRP A 127 -16.94 -1.69 11.87
CA TRP A 127 -17.01 -2.90 11.06
C TRP A 127 -17.63 -2.69 9.66
N ASN A 128 -18.53 -1.74 9.46
CA ASN A 128 -19.14 -1.45 8.14
C ASN A 128 -18.13 -0.95 7.09
N HIS A 129 -16.97 -0.50 7.52
CA HIS A 129 -15.93 0.05 6.64
C HIS A 129 -14.93 -1.01 6.18
N PHE A 130 -15.11 -2.26 6.62
CA PHE A 130 -14.17 -3.33 6.33
C PHE A 130 -14.83 -4.47 5.55
N ALA A 131 -14.14 -4.94 4.51
CA ALA A 131 -14.55 -6.10 3.74
C ALA A 131 -14.29 -7.41 4.47
N GLY A 132 -13.24 -7.47 5.27
CA GLY A 132 -12.85 -8.67 5.99
C GLY A 132 -11.87 -8.42 7.13
N ILE A 133 -11.66 -9.46 7.94
CA ILE A 133 -10.68 -9.49 9.02
C ILE A 133 -9.89 -10.80 8.99
N ASP A 134 -8.64 -10.78 9.45
CA ASP A 134 -7.80 -11.98 9.57
C ASP A 134 -7.79 -12.59 10.97
N TRP A 135 -8.38 -11.93 11.97
CA TRP A 135 -8.34 -12.35 13.37
C TRP A 135 -9.70 -12.27 14.04
N GLN A 136 -10.12 -13.37 14.67
CA GLN A 136 -11.30 -13.42 15.52
C GLN A 136 -10.91 -13.37 17.00
N GLN A 137 -11.45 -12.40 17.74
CA GLN A 137 -11.13 -12.20 19.14
C GLN A 137 -11.75 -13.26 20.05
N ASP A 138 -12.88 -13.87 19.66
CA ASP A 138 -13.60 -14.80 20.52
C ASP A 138 -12.88 -16.14 20.73
N ASP A 139 -12.17 -16.64 19.72
CA ASP A 139 -11.44 -17.91 19.79
C ASP A 139 -9.93 -17.77 19.59
N PHE A 140 -9.42 -16.54 19.50
CA PHE A 140 -8.01 -16.20 19.32
C PHE A 140 -7.35 -16.95 18.14
N LYS A 141 -8.10 -17.18 17.06
CA LYS A 141 -7.61 -17.86 15.87
C LYS A 141 -7.51 -16.89 14.70
N LYS A 142 -6.42 -17.02 13.97
CA LYS A 142 -6.29 -16.36 12.69
C LYS A 142 -7.20 -17.06 11.69
N ARG A 143 -8.16 -16.31 11.15
CA ARG A 143 -9.09 -16.74 10.11
C ARG A 143 -9.36 -15.59 9.17
N VAL A 144 -9.64 -15.91 7.94
CA VAL A 144 -10.16 -14.94 6.99
C VAL A 144 -11.68 -14.93 7.13
N CYS A 145 -12.25 -13.80 7.52
CA CYS A 145 -13.69 -13.62 7.69
C CYS A 145 -14.17 -12.46 6.85
N GLU A 146 -15.24 -12.66 6.11
CA GLU A 146 -15.93 -11.58 5.41
C GLU A 146 -16.96 -10.93 6.33
N LEU A 147 -16.91 -9.61 6.45
CA LEU A 147 -17.84 -8.81 7.27
C LEU A 147 -18.98 -8.21 6.44
N SER A 148 -18.75 -7.90 5.19
CA SER A 148 -19.69 -7.14 4.34
C SER A 148 -20.92 -7.93 3.89
N GLY A 149 -20.99 -9.22 4.15
CA GLY A 149 -22.10 -10.08 3.72
C GLY A 149 -22.25 -10.20 2.19
N MET A 150 -21.22 -9.83 1.44
CA MET A 150 -21.20 -9.94 -0.01
C MET A 150 -21.26 -11.40 -0.45
N THR A 151 -22.01 -11.70 -1.50
CA THR A 151 -22.02 -13.04 -2.10
C THR A 151 -20.73 -13.31 -2.87
N GLU A 152 -20.43 -14.60 -3.11
CA GLU A 152 -19.26 -15.01 -3.89
C GLU A 152 -19.29 -14.41 -5.31
N GLU A 153 -20.46 -14.36 -5.96
CA GLU A 153 -20.66 -13.76 -7.28
C GLU A 153 -20.42 -12.23 -7.27
N GLU A 154 -20.84 -11.55 -6.22
CA GLU A 154 -20.59 -10.11 -6.05
C GLU A 154 -19.09 -9.86 -5.79
N ALA A 155 -18.44 -10.71 -5.00
CA ALA A 155 -17.01 -10.64 -4.75
C ALA A 155 -16.20 -10.89 -6.03
N GLU A 156 -16.56 -11.85 -6.85
CA GLU A 156 -15.90 -12.18 -8.11
C GLU A 156 -16.02 -11.04 -9.15
N LYS A 157 -17.20 -10.39 -9.23
CA LYS A 157 -17.41 -9.22 -10.09
C LYS A 157 -16.62 -7.99 -9.61
N LYS A 158 -16.56 -7.81 -8.31
CA LYS A 158 -15.97 -6.64 -7.65
C LYS A 158 -14.44 -6.74 -7.57
N TYR A 159 -13.92 -7.95 -7.40
CA TYR A 159 -12.48 -8.21 -7.25
C TYR A 159 -12.07 -9.28 -8.26
N LYS A 160 -11.48 -8.87 -9.37
CA LYS A 160 -10.95 -9.79 -10.41
C LYS A 160 -9.80 -10.69 -9.91
N LEU A 161 -9.23 -10.38 -8.76
CA LEU A 161 -8.21 -11.16 -8.07
C LEU A 161 -8.81 -11.71 -6.79
N SER A 162 -8.30 -12.86 -6.32
CA SER A 162 -8.80 -13.50 -5.11
C SER A 162 -8.76 -12.53 -3.93
N LYS A 163 -9.93 -12.11 -3.49
CA LYS A 163 -10.16 -11.11 -2.44
C LYS A 163 -9.52 -11.48 -1.10
N TYR A 164 -9.32 -12.79 -0.87
CA TYR A 164 -9.02 -13.32 0.45
C TYR A 164 -7.59 -13.82 0.62
N ASP A 165 -6.78 -13.79 -0.43
CA ASP A 165 -5.46 -14.43 -0.41
C ASP A 165 -4.51 -13.83 0.63
N TYR A 166 -4.75 -12.58 1.07
CA TYR A 166 -3.82 -11.91 1.99
C TYR A 166 -4.48 -10.80 2.83
N ILE A 167 -5.61 -11.09 3.51
CA ILE A 167 -6.12 -10.14 4.49
C ILE A 167 -5.12 -10.04 5.66
N ILE A 168 -4.67 -8.83 5.93
CA ILE A 168 -3.84 -8.49 7.09
C ILE A 168 -4.60 -7.47 7.92
N GLY A 169 -4.96 -7.86 9.15
CA GLY A 169 -5.74 -7.00 10.04
C GLY A 169 -7.19 -6.85 9.60
N SER A 170 -7.67 -5.63 9.50
CA SER A 170 -9.00 -5.28 9.00
C SER A 170 -8.86 -4.63 7.63
N GLU A 171 -9.29 -5.34 6.58
CA GLU A 171 -9.20 -4.89 5.20
C GLU A 171 -10.29 -3.86 4.89
N LEU A 172 -9.91 -2.72 4.34
CA LEU A 172 -10.84 -1.65 3.99
C LEU A 172 -11.73 -2.05 2.80
N ASP A 173 -13.02 -1.78 2.89
CA ASP A 173 -13.92 -1.87 1.75
C ASP A 173 -13.83 -0.60 0.90
N LEU A 174 -12.90 -0.57 -0.05
CA LEU A 174 -12.68 0.60 -0.92
C LEU A 174 -13.88 0.94 -1.82
N TYR A 175 -14.89 0.06 -1.90
CA TYR A 175 -16.14 0.32 -2.61
C TYR A 175 -17.24 0.90 -1.70
N ASN A 176 -16.98 0.98 -0.40
CA ASN A 176 -17.86 1.70 0.53
C ASN A 176 -17.66 3.21 0.34
N GLN A 177 -18.74 3.93 0.09
CA GLN A 177 -18.66 5.37 -0.20
C GLN A 177 -18.05 6.18 0.94
N GLU A 178 -18.36 5.84 2.20
CA GLU A 178 -17.80 6.54 3.38
C GLU A 178 -16.28 6.33 3.48
N VAL A 179 -15.81 5.11 3.17
CA VAL A 179 -14.37 4.78 3.11
C VAL A 179 -13.69 5.53 1.97
N TYR A 180 -14.30 5.53 0.80
CA TYR A 180 -13.80 6.25 -0.37
C TYR A 180 -13.66 7.74 -0.07
N ASP A 181 -14.72 8.39 0.40
CA ASP A 181 -14.75 9.83 0.68
C ASP A 181 -13.70 10.23 1.73
N GLU A 182 -13.54 9.42 2.79
CA GLU A 182 -12.52 9.66 3.81
C GLU A 182 -11.09 9.51 3.28
N LEU A 183 -10.84 8.52 2.42
CA LEU A 183 -9.51 8.32 1.83
C LEU A 183 -9.16 9.39 0.79
N MET A 184 -10.11 9.87 0.00
CA MET A 184 -9.92 11.02 -0.90
C MET A 184 -9.67 12.32 -0.10
N THR A 185 -10.39 12.50 1.01
CA THR A 185 -10.14 13.61 1.94
C THR A 185 -8.73 13.51 2.55
N TRP A 186 -8.31 12.32 2.91
CA TRP A 186 -6.97 12.08 3.43
C TRP A 186 -5.88 12.32 2.38
N ALA A 187 -6.08 11.93 1.13
CA ALA A 187 -5.16 12.21 0.03
C ALA A 187 -4.86 13.71 -0.11
N LYS A 188 -5.92 14.52 -0.15
CA LYS A 188 -5.82 16.00 -0.16
C LYS A 188 -5.07 16.53 1.05
N TRP A 189 -5.47 16.10 2.24
CA TRP A 189 -4.84 16.53 3.47
C TRP A 189 -3.35 16.16 3.53
N TYR A 190 -3.01 14.97 3.05
CA TYR A 190 -1.63 14.49 3.09
C TYR A 190 -0.74 15.33 2.19
N GLU A 191 -1.17 15.60 0.96
CA GLU A 191 -0.43 16.46 0.03
C GLU A 191 -0.35 17.90 0.56
N ASP A 192 -1.47 18.51 0.97
CA ASP A 192 -1.53 19.88 1.51
C ASP A 192 -0.57 20.08 2.69
N VAL A 193 -0.50 19.10 3.59
CA VAL A 193 0.35 19.18 4.79
C VAL A 193 1.82 18.90 4.49
N THR A 194 2.12 18.01 3.57
CA THR A 194 3.49 17.51 3.34
C THR A 194 4.11 18.07 2.07
N GLY A 195 3.28 18.43 1.10
CA GLY A 195 3.71 18.87 -0.22
C GLY A 195 4.47 17.81 -1.02
N VAL A 196 4.32 16.52 -0.76
CA VAL A 196 5.01 15.45 -1.50
C VAL A 196 4.71 15.51 -2.98
N ASP A 197 5.61 15.00 -3.80
CA ASP A 197 5.52 15.07 -5.27
C ASP A 197 4.90 13.80 -5.86
N GLY A 198 4.59 12.81 -5.01
CA GLY A 198 3.94 11.58 -5.45
C GLY A 198 3.79 10.54 -4.34
N PHE A 199 3.24 9.38 -4.74
CA PHE A 199 2.95 8.27 -3.84
C PHE A 199 3.42 6.93 -4.42
N ARG A 200 3.91 6.07 -3.54
CA ARG A 200 4.06 4.64 -3.80
C ARG A 200 2.95 3.88 -3.11
N PHE A 201 2.20 3.09 -3.86
CA PHE A 201 1.14 2.23 -3.35
C PHE A 201 1.67 0.82 -3.09
N GLN A 202 1.60 0.40 -1.82
CA GLN A 202 1.93 -0.96 -1.42
C GLN A 202 0.87 -1.93 -1.95
N GLU A 203 1.32 -3.12 -2.40
CA GLU A 203 0.44 -4.21 -2.86
C GLU A 203 -0.65 -3.71 -3.85
N ALA A 204 -0.22 -2.96 -4.88
CA ALA A 204 -1.14 -2.33 -5.83
C ALA A 204 -2.08 -3.33 -6.51
N GLU A 205 -1.66 -4.59 -6.69
CA GLU A 205 -2.50 -5.66 -7.25
C GLU A 205 -3.77 -5.95 -6.43
N LYS A 206 -3.80 -5.51 -5.17
CA LYS A 206 -4.94 -5.67 -4.26
C LYS A 206 -5.75 -4.39 -4.09
N VAL A 207 -5.34 -3.30 -4.73
CA VAL A 207 -6.03 -2.02 -4.75
C VAL A 207 -6.67 -1.85 -6.13
N PRO A 208 -7.96 -1.52 -6.26
CA PRO A 208 -8.56 -1.28 -7.58
C PRO A 208 -7.85 -0.15 -8.32
N GLY A 209 -7.57 -0.33 -9.64
CA GLY A 209 -6.85 0.67 -10.43
C GLY A 209 -7.53 2.04 -10.42
N TRP A 210 -8.87 2.07 -10.52
CA TRP A 210 -9.64 3.31 -10.41
C TRP A 210 -9.38 4.08 -9.10
N PHE A 211 -9.13 3.36 -7.99
CA PHE A 211 -8.87 4.00 -6.70
C PHE A 211 -7.52 4.76 -6.71
N ILE A 212 -6.46 4.18 -7.30
CA ILE A 212 -5.16 4.86 -7.40
C ILE A 212 -5.28 6.12 -8.26
N ARG A 213 -6.03 6.05 -9.38
CA ARG A 213 -6.32 7.21 -10.23
C ARG A 213 -7.02 8.32 -9.43
N ASP A 214 -8.13 7.99 -8.78
CA ASP A 214 -8.94 8.96 -8.05
C ASP A 214 -8.19 9.55 -6.84
N PHE A 215 -7.36 8.74 -6.19
CA PHE A 215 -6.48 9.19 -5.10
C PHE A 215 -5.45 10.21 -5.59
N ALA A 216 -4.80 9.93 -6.72
CA ALA A 216 -3.85 10.85 -7.33
C ALA A 216 -4.52 12.17 -7.75
N GLU A 217 -5.71 12.09 -8.36
CA GLU A 217 -6.50 13.27 -8.72
C GLU A 217 -6.92 14.08 -7.49
N ALA A 218 -7.35 13.41 -6.43
CA ALA A 218 -7.68 14.07 -5.17
C ALA A 218 -6.48 14.82 -4.57
N ALA A 219 -5.31 14.20 -4.56
CA ALA A 219 -4.08 14.82 -4.08
C ALA A 219 -3.60 15.96 -4.99
N SER A 220 -3.74 15.82 -6.33
CA SER A 220 -3.42 16.85 -7.31
C SER A 220 -4.19 18.16 -7.08
N ASN A 221 -5.41 18.04 -6.60
CA ASN A 221 -6.31 19.16 -6.30
C ASN A 221 -6.29 19.59 -4.82
N ALA A 222 -5.20 19.36 -4.09
CA ALA A 222 -5.11 19.71 -2.68
C ALA A 222 -4.90 21.22 -2.45
N GLY A 223 -4.05 21.85 -3.26
CA GLY A 223 -3.72 23.28 -3.17
C GLY A 223 -4.62 24.19 -4.03
N GLU A 224 -4.19 25.44 -4.18
CA GLU A 224 -4.87 26.43 -5.04
C GLU A 224 -4.61 26.18 -6.54
N GLU A 225 -3.48 25.56 -6.87
CA GLU A 225 -3.10 25.18 -8.24
C GLU A 225 -3.05 23.66 -8.34
N GLU A 226 -3.50 23.12 -9.48
CA GLU A 226 -3.39 21.71 -9.80
C GLU A 226 -1.91 21.31 -9.92
N LYS A 227 -1.51 20.26 -9.21
CA LYS A 227 -0.16 19.74 -9.20
C LYS A 227 -0.13 18.33 -9.76
N GLU A 228 0.79 18.07 -10.68
CA GLU A 228 1.02 16.70 -11.14
C GLU A 228 1.55 15.84 -9.99
N ILE A 229 0.82 14.76 -9.67
CA ILE A 229 1.17 13.80 -8.63
C ILE A 229 1.67 12.52 -9.29
N PHE A 230 2.96 12.23 -9.12
CA PHE A 230 3.52 10.96 -9.57
C PHE A 230 2.98 9.81 -8.72
N THR A 231 2.59 8.71 -9.35
CA THR A 231 2.22 7.48 -8.64
C THR A 231 2.95 6.28 -9.19
N VAL A 232 3.40 5.41 -8.29
CA VAL A 232 3.98 4.12 -8.62
C VAL A 232 3.35 3.04 -7.77
N GLY A 233 2.92 1.97 -8.39
CA GLY A 233 2.38 0.79 -7.73
C GLY A 233 3.42 -0.32 -7.60
N ASP A 234 3.33 -1.03 -6.49
CA ASP A 234 4.09 -2.24 -6.23
C ASP A 234 3.18 -3.44 -6.56
N PHE A 235 3.38 -4.02 -7.75
CA PHE A 235 2.59 -5.14 -8.26
C PHE A 235 3.51 -6.33 -8.51
N TRP A 236 3.59 -7.25 -7.55
CA TRP A 236 4.49 -8.41 -7.60
C TRP A 236 3.96 -9.53 -8.49
N HIS A 237 4.20 -9.39 -9.80
CA HIS A 237 3.84 -10.42 -10.77
C HIS A 237 4.93 -10.57 -11.82
N TRP A 238 5.24 -11.82 -12.23
CA TRP A 238 6.26 -12.14 -13.22
C TRP A 238 5.82 -11.88 -14.67
N ARG A 239 4.51 -11.72 -14.91
CA ARG A 239 3.95 -11.48 -16.24
C ARG A 239 3.58 -10.01 -16.42
N CYS A 240 4.18 -9.41 -17.43
CA CYS A 240 4.00 -8.00 -17.76
C CYS A 240 2.59 -7.66 -18.26
N ASP A 241 1.89 -8.61 -18.89
CA ASP A 241 0.51 -8.40 -19.37
C ASP A 241 -0.47 -8.10 -18.23
N TYR A 242 -0.36 -8.81 -17.09
CA TYR A 242 -1.18 -8.51 -15.90
C TYR A 242 -0.93 -7.10 -15.34
N ILE A 243 0.34 -6.67 -15.34
CA ILE A 243 0.71 -5.32 -14.88
C ILE A 243 0.16 -4.28 -15.84
N ASN A 244 0.27 -4.50 -17.15
CA ASN A 244 -0.25 -3.60 -18.17
C ASN A 244 -1.79 -3.53 -18.16
N ASP A 245 -2.47 -4.65 -17.95
CA ASP A 245 -3.93 -4.69 -17.79
C ASP A 245 -4.37 -3.87 -16.57
N TYR A 246 -3.61 -3.96 -15.48
CA TYR A 246 -3.87 -3.16 -14.30
C TYR A 246 -3.68 -1.65 -14.57
N ILE A 247 -2.58 -1.25 -15.21
CA ILE A 247 -2.34 0.14 -15.62
C ILE A 247 -3.49 0.65 -16.49
N ALA A 248 -3.94 -0.15 -17.46
CA ALA A 248 -5.07 0.20 -18.31
C ALA A 248 -6.39 0.35 -17.51
N SER A 249 -6.60 -0.46 -16.47
CA SER A 249 -7.78 -0.36 -15.58
C SER A 249 -7.80 0.92 -14.73
N ALA A 250 -6.65 1.59 -14.61
CA ALA A 250 -6.45 2.87 -13.93
C ALA A 250 -6.33 4.06 -14.93
N ASP A 251 -6.91 3.94 -16.11
CA ASP A 251 -6.85 4.93 -17.21
C ASP A 251 -5.40 5.35 -17.55
N ASN A 252 -4.46 4.45 -17.43
CA ASN A 252 -3.02 4.66 -17.62
C ASN A 252 -2.41 5.75 -16.71
N GLN A 253 -3.02 6.03 -15.57
CA GLN A 253 -2.51 7.04 -14.65
C GLN A 253 -1.22 6.58 -13.94
N PRO A 254 -1.15 5.41 -13.23
CA PRO A 254 0.03 5.04 -12.48
C PRO A 254 1.16 4.48 -13.34
N SER A 255 2.39 4.65 -12.85
CA SER A 255 3.54 3.83 -13.22
C SER A 255 3.59 2.59 -12.34
N MET A 256 4.34 1.55 -12.74
CA MET A 256 4.55 0.34 -11.95
C MET A 256 6.01 -0.03 -11.88
N PHE A 257 6.44 -0.65 -10.77
CA PHE A 257 7.74 -1.28 -10.72
C PHE A 257 7.84 -2.39 -11.76
N ASP A 258 8.96 -2.41 -12.50
CA ASP A 258 9.24 -3.46 -13.49
C ASP A 258 9.74 -4.74 -12.79
N VAL A 259 8.81 -5.41 -12.10
CA VAL A 259 9.08 -6.64 -11.36
C VAL A 259 9.55 -7.77 -12.28
N PRO A 260 9.02 -7.96 -13.52
CA PRO A 260 9.59 -8.91 -14.46
C PRO A 260 11.07 -8.67 -14.76
N LEU A 261 11.50 -7.42 -14.92
CA LEU A 261 12.91 -7.10 -15.13
C LEU A 261 13.77 -7.40 -13.88
N HIS A 262 13.25 -7.13 -12.68
CA HIS A 262 13.91 -7.50 -11.44
C HIS A 262 14.15 -9.02 -11.37
N PHE A 263 13.16 -9.84 -11.73
CA PHE A 263 13.34 -11.30 -11.81
C PHE A 263 14.39 -11.70 -12.84
N SER A 264 14.44 -11.03 -14.01
CA SER A 264 15.51 -11.28 -14.99
C SER A 264 16.89 -10.94 -14.45
N PHE A 265 17.05 -9.87 -13.67
CA PHE A 265 18.29 -9.54 -12.97
C PHE A 265 18.67 -10.60 -11.94
N HIS A 266 17.70 -11.05 -11.15
CA HIS A 266 17.93 -12.12 -10.18
C HIS A 266 18.37 -13.41 -10.87
N ASP A 267 17.64 -13.87 -11.89
CA ASP A 267 17.98 -15.09 -12.64
C ASP A 267 19.36 -15.01 -13.28
N ALA A 268 19.71 -13.84 -13.85
CA ALA A 268 21.06 -13.62 -14.38
C ALA A 268 22.13 -13.67 -13.28
N SER A 269 21.81 -13.21 -12.06
CA SER A 269 22.74 -13.17 -10.94
C SER A 269 23.07 -14.55 -10.38
N VAL A 270 22.12 -15.49 -10.42
CA VAL A 270 22.29 -16.85 -9.88
C VAL A 270 22.70 -17.89 -10.94
N ALA A 271 22.74 -17.53 -12.21
CA ALA A 271 23.00 -18.44 -13.33
C ALA A 271 24.51 -18.75 -13.55
N GLU A 272 25.39 -18.29 -12.65
CA GLU A 272 26.85 -18.58 -12.71
C GLU A 272 27.50 -18.34 -14.08
N GLY A 273 26.99 -17.40 -14.87
CA GLY A 273 27.47 -17.05 -16.20
C GLY A 273 26.79 -17.77 -17.38
N GLU A 274 25.81 -18.62 -17.11
CA GLU A 274 25.04 -19.34 -18.14
C GLU A 274 23.83 -18.53 -18.67
N TYR A 275 23.56 -17.33 -18.13
CA TYR A 275 22.46 -16.48 -18.57
C TYR A 275 22.79 -15.75 -19.87
N ASP A 276 21.89 -15.81 -20.85
CA ASP A 276 21.99 -15.03 -22.09
C ASP A 276 21.52 -13.58 -21.85
N LEU A 277 22.47 -12.69 -21.63
CA LEU A 277 22.20 -11.26 -21.39
C LEU A 277 21.46 -10.56 -22.54
N SER A 278 21.47 -11.11 -23.76
CA SER A 278 20.67 -10.54 -24.87
C SER A 278 19.16 -10.64 -24.62
N ARG A 279 18.75 -11.51 -23.71
CA ARG A 279 17.37 -11.75 -23.31
C ARG A 279 16.95 -11.05 -22.02
N LEU A 280 17.84 -10.25 -21.44
CA LEU A 280 17.63 -9.63 -20.11
C LEU A 280 16.33 -8.81 -20.03
N LEU A 281 15.95 -8.17 -21.12
CA LEU A 281 14.74 -7.35 -21.19
C LEU A 281 13.49 -8.11 -21.68
N ASP A 282 13.62 -9.37 -22.06
CA ASP A 282 12.49 -10.16 -22.55
C ASP A 282 11.38 -10.23 -21.49
N GLY A 283 10.16 -9.89 -21.90
CA GLY A 283 9.00 -9.92 -21.00
C GLY A 283 8.93 -8.81 -19.96
N SER A 284 9.84 -7.83 -19.98
CA SER A 284 9.84 -6.68 -19.07
C SER A 284 8.85 -5.59 -19.47
N MET A 285 8.51 -4.73 -18.53
CA MET A 285 7.76 -3.51 -18.82
C MET A 285 8.56 -2.52 -19.67
N MET A 286 9.89 -2.51 -19.53
CA MET A 286 10.77 -1.71 -20.39
C MET A 286 10.58 -2.01 -21.87
N MET A 287 10.22 -3.25 -22.23
CA MET A 287 9.94 -3.64 -23.61
C MET A 287 8.49 -3.36 -24.03
N SER A 288 7.52 -3.56 -23.13
CA SER A 288 6.09 -3.50 -23.48
C SER A 288 5.43 -2.16 -23.21
N ASN A 289 5.87 -1.43 -22.16
CA ASN A 289 5.30 -0.15 -21.74
C ASN A 289 6.34 0.75 -21.05
N PRO A 290 7.41 1.16 -21.76
CA PRO A 290 8.53 1.86 -21.14
C PRO A 290 8.15 3.18 -20.46
N ALA A 291 7.08 3.85 -20.93
CA ALA A 291 6.62 5.11 -20.35
C ALA A 291 6.02 4.95 -18.93
N LYS A 292 5.65 3.73 -18.56
CA LYS A 292 5.06 3.38 -17.26
C LYS A 292 5.95 2.47 -16.41
N ALA A 293 7.10 2.08 -16.92
CA ALA A 293 8.04 1.21 -16.22
C ALA A 293 8.93 1.99 -15.27
N VAL A 294 8.93 1.62 -14.00
CA VAL A 294 9.91 2.06 -13.01
C VAL A 294 10.84 0.90 -12.72
N THR A 295 12.01 0.92 -13.33
CA THR A 295 13.00 -0.14 -13.17
C THR A 295 13.70 -0.04 -11.82
N PHE A 296 14.04 -1.17 -11.23
CA PHE A 296 14.78 -1.25 -9.98
C PHE A 296 15.68 -2.49 -9.97
N VAL A 297 16.75 -2.46 -9.19
CA VAL A 297 17.62 -3.61 -8.98
C VAL A 297 17.16 -4.39 -7.75
N GLU A 298 17.04 -3.69 -6.64
CA GLU A 298 16.60 -4.23 -5.35
C GLU A 298 15.76 -3.18 -4.61
N ASN A 299 14.84 -3.66 -3.78
CA ASN A 299 14.12 -2.85 -2.80
C ASN A 299 13.91 -3.65 -1.50
N HIS A 300 13.17 -3.11 -0.53
CA HIS A 300 12.93 -3.80 0.74
C HIS A 300 12.04 -5.06 0.60
N GLU A 301 11.24 -5.16 -0.46
CA GLU A 301 10.39 -6.32 -0.75
C GLU A 301 11.19 -7.48 -1.37
N SER A 302 12.30 -7.20 -2.08
CA SER A 302 13.13 -8.24 -2.68
C SER A 302 14.05 -8.96 -1.69
N GLN A 303 14.23 -8.44 -0.47
CA GLN A 303 15.15 -8.98 0.54
C GLN A 303 14.97 -10.48 0.87
N PRO A 304 13.75 -11.01 1.05
CA PRO A 304 13.57 -12.45 1.31
C PRO A 304 13.67 -13.28 0.03
N GLY A 305 14.87 -13.72 -0.34
CA GLY A 305 15.09 -14.66 -1.44
C GLY A 305 15.09 -14.08 -2.85
N GLY A 306 15.01 -12.75 -2.97
CA GLY A 306 15.08 -12.04 -4.26
C GLY A 306 16.32 -11.15 -4.42
N VAL A 307 17.23 -11.17 -3.44
CA VAL A 307 18.47 -10.38 -3.47
C VAL A 307 19.39 -10.92 -4.56
N LEU A 308 19.97 -10.03 -5.37
CA LEU A 308 20.95 -10.42 -6.36
C LEU A 308 22.21 -10.97 -5.68
N GLU A 309 22.78 -12.04 -6.22
CA GLU A 309 24.02 -12.60 -5.72
C GLU A 309 25.17 -11.58 -5.81
N SER A 310 25.96 -11.48 -4.75
CA SER A 310 26.94 -10.40 -4.53
C SER A 310 27.95 -10.22 -5.67
N ALA A 311 28.33 -11.29 -6.34
CA ALA A 311 29.29 -11.24 -7.44
C ALA A 311 28.76 -10.54 -8.71
N VAL A 312 27.43 -10.48 -8.88
CA VAL A 312 26.77 -9.87 -10.05
C VAL A 312 26.08 -8.57 -9.68
N ALA A 313 25.66 -8.42 -8.43
CA ALA A 313 25.01 -7.19 -7.92
C ALA A 313 25.89 -5.94 -8.12
N GLU A 314 27.22 -6.07 -8.13
CA GLU A 314 28.15 -4.98 -8.42
C GLU A 314 28.12 -4.51 -9.88
N TRP A 315 27.66 -5.36 -10.82
CA TRP A 315 27.59 -5.04 -12.25
C TRP A 315 26.32 -4.25 -12.61
N PHE A 316 25.28 -4.34 -11.77
CA PHE A 316 23.99 -3.66 -11.97
C PHE A 316 23.83 -2.41 -11.09
N LYS A 317 24.76 -2.15 -10.18
CA LYS A 317 24.82 -0.94 -9.36
C LYS A 317 25.57 0.18 -10.04
#